data_7041c36f81f05d89c66d06d07081660f
#
_entry.id   7041c36f81f05d89c66d06d07081660f
#
_cell.length_a   1.000
_cell.length_b   1.000
_cell.length_c   1.000
_cell.angle_alpha   90.00
_cell.angle_beta   90.00
_cell.angle_gamma   90.00
#
_symmetry.space_group_name_H-M   'P 1'
#
loop_
_entity.id
_entity.type
_entity.pdbx_description
1 polymer ?
#
loop_
_entity_poly.entity_id
_entity_poly.type
_entity_poly.pdbx_seq_one_letter_code
_entity_poly.pdbx_strand_id
1 'polypeptide(L)'
;MRLWPARPRRRSAVPPPEDVLVTEEQLRRNVEDVLVVRDRQVRGSVVVFRGVLTIEPRRALELLIDRFRPFGYTPFLRQEGDTVAVQAWPLAETAVPRRIGVNVLLFVVTCLSTLVAGLSFAGSPTFDALRASSSAARFLAGLPFAFTLMAILGVHELGHYVTARYDRAAVSLPYFIPAPFGFGTLGAIILMRSPARDRNSLFDIAAAGPLAGLAVAFPAIFLGLAWSSVVPMPPGGYTAFGDSALTWTLAYLRFGPIPPGYMLFTHPMADAAWAGFLVTALNLFPVGQLDGGRIAYALFGRYHRAIGKATVSALLLFGVGSFLWNFRATGGDAFAALASSLNWFVWAGLISFLVGFHHTPPLDDLSPLSPGRRLVGVVCLVLLVLMLPPVVIH
;
A
#
# COMPACT_ATOMS: atom_id res chain seq x y z
N MET A 1 14.02 -44.11 13.44
CA MET A 1 12.76 -43.40 13.69
C MET A 1 12.72 -42.19 12.78
N ARG A 2 12.02 -42.23 11.62
CA ARG A 2 11.98 -41.19 10.60
C ARG A 2 10.77 -40.31 10.88
N LEU A 3 11.00 -39.10 11.39
CA LEU A 3 9.98 -38.11 11.76
C LEU A 3 9.86 -36.94 10.76
N TRP A 4 10.01 -37.19 9.45
CA TRP A 4 9.74 -36.15 8.46
C TRP A 4 8.87 -36.73 7.35
N PRO A 5 7.63 -36.23 7.13
CA PRO A 5 6.84 -36.63 5.98
C PRO A 5 7.53 -36.13 4.71
N ALA A 6 7.63 -36.99 3.72
CA ALA A 6 8.20 -36.69 2.42
C ALA A 6 7.56 -35.47 1.83
N ARG A 7 8.38 -34.48 1.46
CA ARG A 7 7.91 -33.28 0.72
C ARG A 7 7.17 -33.76 -0.53
N PRO A 8 5.93 -33.31 -0.79
CA PRO A 8 5.29 -33.55 -2.06
C PRO A 8 6.22 -33.01 -3.16
N ARG A 9 6.56 -33.86 -4.13
CA ARG A 9 7.33 -33.47 -5.32
C ARG A 9 6.59 -32.29 -5.93
N ARG A 10 7.23 -31.09 -5.97
CA ARG A 10 6.79 -29.96 -6.77
C ARG A 10 6.71 -30.47 -8.21
N ARG A 11 5.51 -30.70 -8.74
CA ARG A 11 5.32 -30.77 -10.19
C ARG A 11 5.75 -29.40 -10.70
N SER A 12 6.75 -29.35 -11.57
CA SER A 12 7.10 -28.13 -12.30
C SER A 12 5.85 -27.67 -13.04
N ALA A 13 5.39 -26.46 -12.76
CA ALA A 13 4.17 -25.88 -13.37
C ALA A 13 4.37 -25.47 -14.83
N VAL A 14 5.46 -25.86 -15.47
CA VAL A 14 5.77 -25.59 -16.87
C VAL A 14 5.67 -26.90 -17.64
N PRO A 15 4.67 -27.06 -18.53
CA PRO A 15 4.59 -28.25 -19.38
C PRO A 15 5.82 -28.35 -20.30
N PRO A 16 6.28 -29.56 -20.64
CA PRO A 16 7.34 -29.74 -21.62
C PRO A 16 6.95 -29.17 -23.01
N PRO A 17 7.94 -28.79 -23.85
CA PRO A 17 7.69 -28.09 -25.13
C PRO A 17 6.73 -28.83 -26.09
N GLU A 18 6.72 -30.14 -26.09
CA GLU A 18 5.82 -30.95 -26.96
C GLU A 18 4.35 -30.84 -26.53
N ASP A 19 4.07 -30.73 -25.22
CA ASP A 19 2.72 -30.52 -24.70
C ASP A 19 2.19 -29.10 -24.99
N VAL A 20 3.09 -28.13 -25.21
CA VAL A 20 2.69 -26.73 -25.47
C VAL A 20 2.04 -26.57 -26.85
N LEU A 21 2.53 -27.27 -27.87
CA LEU A 21 1.97 -27.21 -29.24
C LEU A 21 0.57 -27.85 -29.30
N VAL A 22 0.38 -28.99 -28.61
CA VAL A 22 -0.93 -29.63 -28.49
C VAL A 22 -1.90 -28.70 -27.74
N THR A 23 -1.44 -28.08 -26.68
CA THR A 23 -2.21 -27.12 -25.87
C THR A 23 -2.51 -25.85 -26.64
N GLU A 24 -1.57 -25.37 -27.50
CA GLU A 24 -1.80 -24.20 -28.36
C GLU A 24 -2.97 -24.41 -29.30
N GLU A 25 -3.06 -25.56 -29.97
CA GLU A 25 -4.17 -25.88 -30.87
C GLU A 25 -5.50 -26.00 -30.11
N GLN A 26 -5.49 -26.55 -28.88
CA GLN A 26 -6.68 -26.60 -28.03
C GLN A 26 -7.14 -25.21 -27.60
N LEU A 27 -6.21 -24.34 -27.19
CA LEU A 27 -6.50 -22.97 -26.82
C LEU A 27 -7.00 -22.17 -28.02
N ARG A 28 -6.44 -22.40 -29.22
CA ARG A 28 -6.86 -21.74 -30.46
C ARG A 28 -8.35 -21.97 -30.75
N ARG A 29 -8.82 -23.21 -30.70
CA ARG A 29 -10.22 -23.55 -30.89
C ARG A 29 -11.16 -22.86 -29.91
N ASN A 30 -10.68 -22.55 -28.72
CA ASN A 30 -11.42 -21.86 -27.66
C ASN A 30 -11.37 -20.32 -27.77
N VAL A 31 -10.59 -19.77 -28.71
CA VAL A 31 -10.42 -18.33 -28.93
C VAL A 31 -11.12 -17.87 -30.21
N GLU A 32 -11.31 -18.74 -31.22
CA GLU A 32 -11.71 -18.37 -32.59
C GLU A 32 -13.10 -17.68 -32.71
N ASP A 33 -14.01 -17.96 -31.79
CA ASP A 33 -15.31 -17.28 -31.74
C ASP A 33 -15.29 -15.93 -31.02
N VAL A 34 -14.25 -15.70 -30.24
CA VAL A 34 -14.06 -14.48 -29.42
C VAL A 34 -13.07 -13.51 -30.08
N LEU A 35 -12.09 -14.05 -30.83
CA LEU A 35 -11.06 -13.29 -31.50
C LEU A 35 -10.87 -13.79 -32.93
N VAL A 36 -10.95 -12.89 -33.90
CA VAL A 36 -10.50 -13.18 -35.27
C VAL A 36 -8.96 -13.20 -35.25
N VAL A 37 -8.40 -14.41 -35.15
CA VAL A 37 -6.96 -14.59 -35.03
C VAL A 37 -6.26 -14.25 -36.34
N ARG A 38 -5.33 -13.28 -36.31
CA ARG A 38 -4.47 -12.89 -37.45
C ARG A 38 -3.06 -13.42 -37.33
N ASP A 39 -2.55 -13.54 -36.09
CA ASP A 39 -1.20 -14.02 -35.82
C ASP A 39 -1.20 -14.83 -34.52
N ARG A 40 -0.28 -15.78 -34.46
CA ARG A 40 -0.07 -16.64 -33.28
C ARG A 40 1.42 -16.77 -32.97
N GLN A 41 1.74 -16.77 -31.72
CA GLN A 41 3.12 -16.91 -31.27
C GLN A 41 3.19 -17.70 -29.96
N VAL A 42 4.12 -18.65 -29.90
CA VAL A 42 4.46 -19.35 -28.68
C VAL A 42 5.80 -18.83 -28.16
N ARG A 43 5.83 -18.38 -26.91
CA ARG A 43 7.03 -17.85 -26.23
C ARG A 43 7.27 -18.64 -24.95
N GLY A 44 8.09 -19.67 -25.01
CA GLY A 44 8.24 -20.60 -23.90
C GLY A 44 6.91 -21.32 -23.59
N SER A 45 6.36 -21.13 -22.39
CA SER A 45 5.08 -21.69 -21.98
C SER A 45 3.88 -20.74 -22.19
N VAL A 46 4.11 -19.55 -22.74
CA VAL A 46 3.05 -18.55 -22.99
C VAL A 46 2.61 -18.62 -24.44
N VAL A 47 1.32 -18.74 -24.67
CA VAL A 47 0.71 -18.71 -25.99
C VAL A 47 0.04 -17.36 -26.22
N VAL A 48 0.32 -16.74 -27.35
CA VAL A 48 -0.20 -15.40 -27.71
C VAL A 48 -0.96 -15.49 -29.03
N PHE A 49 -2.24 -15.11 -28.98
CA PHE A 49 -3.10 -14.95 -30.17
C PHE A 49 -3.34 -13.45 -30.39
N ARG A 50 -3.04 -12.95 -31.61
CA ARG A 50 -3.30 -11.56 -31.97
C ARG A 50 -4.38 -11.47 -33.01
N GLY A 51 -5.28 -10.50 -32.85
CA GLY A 51 -6.38 -10.33 -33.76
C GLY A 51 -7.30 -9.19 -33.38
N VAL A 52 -8.56 -9.33 -33.78
CA VAL A 52 -9.63 -8.37 -33.46
C VAL A 52 -10.71 -9.10 -32.66
N LEU A 53 -11.07 -8.54 -31.48
CA LEU A 53 -12.17 -9.10 -30.67
C LEU A 53 -13.49 -8.98 -31.44
N THR A 54 -14.30 -10.03 -31.37
CA THR A 54 -15.65 -10.09 -31.95
C THR A 54 -16.73 -9.63 -30.97
N ILE A 55 -16.39 -9.60 -29.69
CA ILE A 55 -17.29 -9.25 -28.59
C ILE A 55 -16.60 -8.28 -27.64
N GLU A 56 -17.35 -7.71 -26.70
CA GLU A 56 -16.83 -6.80 -25.68
C GLU A 56 -15.73 -7.45 -24.83
N PRO A 57 -14.62 -6.72 -24.51
CA PRO A 57 -13.46 -7.26 -23.78
C PRO A 57 -13.81 -7.97 -22.48
N ARG A 58 -14.71 -7.38 -21.69
CA ARG A 58 -15.12 -7.96 -20.40
C ARG A 58 -15.79 -9.33 -20.58
N ARG A 59 -16.69 -9.45 -21.56
CA ARG A 59 -17.37 -10.71 -21.88
C ARG A 59 -16.39 -11.72 -22.47
N ALA A 60 -15.48 -11.26 -23.33
CA ALA A 60 -14.41 -12.07 -23.89
C ALA A 60 -13.55 -12.68 -22.78
N LEU A 61 -13.12 -11.87 -21.80
CA LEU A 61 -12.33 -12.35 -20.67
C LEU A 61 -13.09 -13.42 -19.86
N GLU A 62 -14.37 -13.19 -19.53
CA GLU A 62 -15.17 -14.14 -18.74
C GLU A 62 -15.24 -15.52 -19.43
N LEU A 63 -15.53 -15.54 -20.74
CA LEU A 63 -15.57 -16.77 -21.52
C LEU A 63 -14.20 -17.46 -21.58
N LEU A 64 -13.14 -16.68 -21.80
CA LEU A 64 -11.79 -17.23 -21.93
C LEU A 64 -11.24 -17.76 -20.59
N ILE A 65 -11.59 -17.18 -19.45
CA ILE A 65 -11.21 -17.70 -18.13
C ILE A 65 -11.78 -19.13 -17.96
N ASP A 66 -13.07 -19.31 -18.23
CA ASP A 66 -13.71 -20.62 -18.04
C ASP A 66 -13.17 -21.66 -19.03
N ARG A 67 -12.87 -21.26 -20.26
CA ARG A 67 -12.36 -22.13 -21.31
C ARG A 67 -10.89 -22.51 -21.19
N PHE A 68 -10.04 -21.61 -20.62
CA PHE A 68 -8.61 -21.83 -20.49
C PHE A 68 -8.25 -22.57 -19.21
N ARG A 69 -9.10 -22.46 -18.18
CA ARG A 69 -8.90 -23.09 -16.88
C ARG A 69 -8.69 -24.61 -16.95
N PRO A 70 -9.45 -25.42 -17.75
CA PRO A 70 -9.22 -26.86 -17.86
C PRO A 70 -7.83 -27.21 -18.39
N PHE A 71 -7.23 -26.35 -19.20
CA PHE A 71 -5.88 -26.52 -19.74
C PHE A 71 -4.77 -25.97 -18.82
N GLY A 72 -5.13 -25.42 -17.67
CA GLY A 72 -4.15 -24.85 -16.73
C GLY A 72 -3.61 -23.49 -17.16
N TYR A 73 -4.38 -22.70 -17.93
CA TYR A 73 -3.97 -21.38 -18.41
C TYR A 73 -4.89 -20.28 -17.91
N THR A 74 -4.32 -19.07 -17.77
CA THR A 74 -5.04 -17.82 -17.45
C THR A 74 -4.92 -16.86 -18.63
N PRO A 75 -6.04 -16.34 -19.18
CA PRO A 75 -6.02 -15.37 -20.27
C PRO A 75 -5.69 -13.96 -19.76
N PHE A 76 -4.92 -13.21 -20.56
CA PHE A 76 -4.68 -11.78 -20.39
C PHE A 76 -5.01 -11.08 -21.71
N LEU A 77 -5.83 -10.04 -21.65
CA LEU A 77 -6.19 -9.20 -22.80
C LEU A 77 -5.31 -7.94 -22.79
N ARG A 78 -4.60 -7.69 -23.90
CA ARG A 78 -3.69 -6.56 -24.06
C ARG A 78 -3.93 -5.84 -25.40
N GLN A 79 -3.79 -4.52 -25.41
CA GLN A 79 -3.70 -3.78 -26.68
C GLN A 79 -2.28 -3.82 -27.19
N GLU A 80 -2.08 -4.32 -28.40
CA GLU A 80 -0.79 -4.31 -29.11
C GLU A 80 -0.99 -3.60 -30.48
N GLY A 81 -0.72 -2.29 -30.53
CA GLY A 81 -1.00 -1.45 -31.70
C GLY A 81 -2.53 -1.46 -32.01
N ASP A 82 -2.87 -1.81 -33.26
CA ASP A 82 -4.25 -1.89 -33.74
C ASP A 82 -4.92 -3.25 -33.47
N THR A 83 -4.20 -4.19 -32.87
CA THR A 83 -4.68 -5.54 -32.57
C THR A 83 -4.80 -5.77 -31.07
N VAL A 84 -5.65 -6.72 -30.69
CA VAL A 84 -5.73 -7.25 -29.35
C VAL A 84 -4.92 -8.53 -29.27
N ALA A 85 -4.09 -8.64 -28.25
CA ALA A 85 -3.39 -9.87 -27.90
C ALA A 85 -4.10 -10.57 -26.73
N VAL A 86 -4.53 -11.80 -26.97
CA VAL A 86 -4.94 -12.75 -25.94
C VAL A 86 -3.71 -13.57 -25.57
N GLN A 87 -3.16 -13.32 -24.40
CA GLN A 87 -1.98 -14.01 -23.89
C GLN A 87 -2.42 -15.08 -22.89
N ALA A 88 -2.21 -16.33 -23.20
CA ALA A 88 -2.47 -17.47 -22.30
C ALA A 88 -1.21 -17.75 -21.47
N TRP A 89 -1.27 -17.54 -20.16
CA TRP A 89 -0.19 -17.79 -19.23
C TRP A 89 -0.50 -19.06 -18.42
N PRO A 90 0.46 -19.96 -18.19
CA PRO A 90 0.24 -21.11 -17.34
C PRO A 90 -0.17 -20.67 -15.94
N LEU A 91 -1.24 -21.24 -15.42
CA LEU A 91 -1.74 -21.00 -14.07
C LEU A 91 -0.68 -21.42 -13.05
N ALA A 92 -0.05 -20.48 -12.41
CA ALA A 92 0.64 -20.72 -11.18
C ALA A 92 -0.40 -20.75 -10.04
N GLU A 93 -1.17 -21.82 -9.90
CA GLU A 93 -1.93 -22.06 -8.67
C GLU A 93 -0.93 -22.35 -7.54
N THR A 94 -0.37 -21.29 -6.99
CA THR A 94 0.30 -21.36 -5.71
C THR A 94 -0.78 -21.48 -4.65
N ALA A 95 -1.24 -22.69 -4.38
CA ALA A 95 -1.97 -23.01 -3.17
C ALA A 95 -1.05 -22.74 -1.97
N VAL A 96 -0.90 -21.48 -1.60
CA VAL A 96 -0.19 -21.13 -0.38
C VAL A 96 -1.10 -21.53 0.78
N PRO A 97 -0.66 -22.45 1.65
CA PRO A 97 -1.47 -22.92 2.75
C PRO A 97 -1.88 -21.71 3.60
N ARG A 98 -3.15 -21.67 4.00
CA ARG A 98 -3.66 -20.65 4.94
C ARG A 98 -2.97 -20.85 6.27
N ARG A 99 -1.97 -20.03 6.58
CA ARG A 99 -1.26 -20.04 7.87
C ARG A 99 -1.93 -19.07 8.85
N ILE A 100 -3.19 -19.33 9.20
CA ILE A 100 -3.98 -18.45 10.10
C ILE A 100 -3.21 -18.20 11.41
N GLY A 101 -2.54 -19.22 11.98
CA GLY A 101 -1.75 -19.05 13.19
C GLY A 101 -0.63 -18.02 13.07
N VAL A 102 0.02 -17.93 11.91
CA VAL A 102 1.05 -16.89 11.65
C VAL A 102 0.43 -15.49 11.61
N ASN A 103 -0.72 -15.32 10.94
CA ASN A 103 -1.41 -14.03 10.88
C ASN A 103 -1.84 -13.57 12.28
N VAL A 104 -2.41 -14.48 13.09
CA VAL A 104 -2.82 -14.18 14.47
C VAL A 104 -1.61 -13.86 15.35
N LEU A 105 -0.53 -14.64 15.27
CA LEU A 105 0.69 -14.37 16.02
C LEU A 105 1.27 -13.00 15.69
N LEU A 106 1.42 -12.68 14.41
CA LEU A 106 1.93 -11.38 13.96
C LEU A 106 1.01 -10.23 14.41
N PHE A 107 -0.30 -10.39 14.35
CA PHE A 107 -1.26 -9.42 14.85
C PHE A 107 -1.05 -9.15 16.35
N VAL A 108 -0.99 -10.21 17.18
CA VAL A 108 -0.79 -10.07 18.63
C VAL A 108 0.54 -9.42 18.95
N VAL A 109 1.63 -9.86 18.29
CA VAL A 109 2.96 -9.25 18.49
C VAL A 109 2.97 -7.78 18.08
N THR A 110 2.26 -7.43 16.99
CA THR A 110 2.13 -6.02 16.56
C THR A 110 1.30 -5.20 17.55
N CYS A 111 0.24 -5.75 18.11
CA CYS A 111 -0.52 -5.07 19.18
C CYS A 111 0.38 -4.79 20.41
N LEU A 112 1.21 -5.75 20.79
CA LEU A 112 2.14 -5.56 21.92
C LEU A 112 3.23 -4.54 21.59
N SER A 113 3.84 -4.58 20.42
CA SER A 113 4.88 -3.62 20.00
C SER A 113 4.34 -2.20 19.84
N THR A 114 3.12 -2.04 19.30
CA THR A 114 2.45 -0.72 19.21
C THR A 114 2.03 -0.20 20.59
N LEU A 115 1.65 -1.09 21.51
CA LEU A 115 1.35 -0.72 22.89
C LEU A 115 2.61 -0.17 23.59
N VAL A 116 3.75 -0.87 23.43
CA VAL A 116 5.05 -0.41 23.97
C VAL A 116 5.45 0.93 23.33
N ALA A 117 5.31 1.08 22.01
CA ALA A 117 5.58 2.35 21.34
C ALA A 117 4.68 3.47 21.87
N GLY A 118 3.40 3.18 22.09
CA GLY A 118 2.42 4.12 22.64
C GLY A 118 2.81 4.70 23.99
N LEU A 119 3.61 3.98 24.80
CA LEU A 119 4.15 4.52 26.06
C LEU A 119 5.08 5.71 25.85
N SER A 120 5.76 5.78 24.72
CA SER A 120 6.66 6.89 24.39
C SER A 120 5.90 8.15 23.98
N PHE A 121 4.67 7.99 23.46
CA PHE A 121 3.78 9.08 23.04
C PHE A 121 2.83 9.54 24.13
N ALA A 122 2.76 8.84 25.25
CA ALA A 122 1.92 9.17 26.39
C ALA A 122 2.51 10.22 27.32
N GLY A 123 3.20 11.24 26.79
CA GLY A 123 3.92 12.27 27.58
C GLY A 123 3.07 13.38 28.20
N SER A 124 1.71 13.27 28.23
CA SER A 124 0.81 14.26 28.84
C SER A 124 0.92 14.27 30.37
N PRO A 125 0.77 15.44 31.04
CA PRO A 125 0.70 15.51 32.51
C PRO A 125 -0.33 14.56 33.13
N THR A 126 -1.44 14.32 32.42
CA THR A 126 -2.47 13.34 32.81
C THR A 126 -1.94 11.90 32.75
N PHE A 127 -1.09 11.59 31.78
CA PHE A 127 -0.46 10.29 31.61
C PHE A 127 0.79 10.12 32.50
N ASP A 128 1.48 11.20 32.88
CA ASP A 128 2.60 11.15 33.83
C ASP A 128 2.13 10.72 35.22
N ALA A 129 0.95 11.18 35.65
CA ALA A 129 0.31 10.68 36.87
C ALA A 129 -0.04 9.19 36.78
N LEU A 130 -0.51 8.73 35.63
CA LEU A 130 -0.76 7.31 35.35
C LEU A 130 0.54 6.48 35.32
N ARG A 131 1.61 7.01 34.71
CA ARG A 131 2.94 6.39 34.67
C ARG A 131 3.56 6.19 36.04
N ALA A 132 3.31 7.13 36.98
CA ALA A 132 3.84 7.08 38.32
C ALA A 132 3.14 6.08 39.25
N SER A 133 1.88 5.70 38.94
CA SER A 133 1.02 5.00 39.89
C SER A 133 1.18 3.48 39.97
N SER A 134 1.40 2.78 38.84
CA SER A 134 1.68 1.32 38.83
C SER A 134 2.13 0.83 37.47
N SER A 135 2.72 -0.39 37.39
CA SER A 135 3.10 -1.02 36.11
C SER A 135 1.89 -1.26 35.19
N ALA A 136 0.73 -1.60 35.73
CA ALA A 136 -0.49 -1.77 34.98
C ALA A 136 -0.99 -0.45 34.38
N ALA A 137 -0.94 0.65 35.14
CA ALA A 137 -1.34 1.96 34.67
C ALA A 137 -0.44 2.48 33.55
N ARG A 138 0.85 2.14 33.55
CA ARG A 138 1.77 2.45 32.44
C ARG A 138 1.31 1.80 31.14
N PHE A 139 0.94 0.51 31.16
CA PHE A 139 0.40 -0.16 29.96
C PHE A 139 -0.88 0.49 29.45
N LEU A 140 -1.77 0.91 30.35
CA LEU A 140 -3.01 1.59 29.96
C LEU A 140 -2.75 2.94 29.27
N ALA A 141 -1.66 3.64 29.60
CA ALA A 141 -1.28 4.89 28.95
C ALA A 141 -0.94 4.74 27.46
N GLY A 142 -0.43 3.58 27.03
CA GLY A 142 -0.14 3.28 25.64
C GLY A 142 -1.36 2.86 24.79
N LEU A 143 -2.47 2.49 25.46
CA LEU A 143 -3.66 1.96 24.76
C LEU A 143 -4.28 2.92 23.74
N PRO A 144 -4.47 4.22 24.01
CA PRO A 144 -5.09 5.13 23.06
C PRO A 144 -4.31 5.18 21.74
N PHE A 145 -2.99 5.20 21.80
CA PHE A 145 -2.13 5.14 20.62
C PHE A 145 -2.27 3.80 19.89
N ALA A 146 -2.02 2.70 20.62
CA ALA A 146 -2.01 1.36 20.03
C ALA A 146 -3.36 0.98 19.43
N PHE A 147 -4.45 1.21 20.15
CA PHE A 147 -5.80 0.90 19.66
C PHE A 147 -6.13 1.71 18.39
N THR A 148 -5.84 3.02 18.41
CA THR A 148 -6.14 3.90 17.27
C THR A 148 -5.32 3.50 16.04
N LEU A 149 -4.01 3.30 16.21
CA LEU A 149 -3.15 2.91 15.09
C LEU A 149 -3.54 1.53 14.52
N MET A 150 -3.78 0.55 15.41
CA MET A 150 -4.19 -0.79 14.98
C MET A 150 -5.59 -0.79 14.34
N ALA A 151 -6.51 0.07 14.77
CA ALA A 151 -7.81 0.25 14.14
C ALA A 151 -7.66 0.84 12.73
N ILE A 152 -6.83 1.87 12.56
CA ILE A 152 -6.56 2.48 11.24
C ILE A 152 -5.97 1.44 10.28
N LEU A 153 -4.90 0.76 10.69
CA LEU A 153 -4.23 -0.26 9.87
C LEU A 153 -5.13 -1.47 9.62
N GLY A 154 -5.84 -1.94 10.63
CA GLY A 154 -6.75 -3.08 10.51
C GLY A 154 -7.90 -2.80 9.55
N VAL A 155 -8.52 -1.63 9.62
CA VAL A 155 -9.60 -1.23 8.71
C VAL A 155 -9.07 -0.96 7.30
N HIS A 156 -7.86 -0.41 7.16
CA HIS A 156 -7.16 -0.28 5.88
C HIS A 156 -7.02 -1.65 5.18
N GLU A 157 -6.40 -2.62 5.83
CA GLU A 157 -6.22 -3.96 5.26
C GLU A 157 -7.54 -4.69 5.02
N LEU A 158 -8.52 -4.47 5.90
CA LEU A 158 -9.86 -5.03 5.75
C LEU A 158 -10.55 -4.45 4.51
N GLY A 159 -10.36 -3.15 4.21
CA GLY A 159 -10.84 -2.50 3.00
C GLY A 159 -10.35 -3.22 1.75
N HIS A 160 -9.05 -3.46 1.64
CA HIS A 160 -8.46 -4.23 0.55
C HIS A 160 -9.01 -5.66 0.50
N TYR A 161 -9.06 -6.34 1.65
CA TYR A 161 -9.49 -7.73 1.73
C TYR A 161 -10.94 -7.91 1.28
N VAL A 162 -11.85 -7.09 1.80
CA VAL A 162 -13.29 -7.18 1.48
C VAL A 162 -13.53 -6.89 0.01
N THR A 163 -12.93 -5.82 -0.53
CA THR A 163 -13.07 -5.44 -1.93
C THR A 163 -12.50 -6.50 -2.86
N ALA A 164 -11.31 -7.04 -2.56
CA ALA A 164 -10.73 -8.12 -3.35
C ALA A 164 -11.60 -9.39 -3.33
N ARG A 165 -12.20 -9.73 -2.18
CA ARG A 165 -13.14 -10.87 -2.07
C ARG A 165 -14.42 -10.63 -2.86
N TYR A 166 -14.95 -9.40 -2.85
CA TYR A 166 -16.10 -9.01 -3.64
C TYR A 166 -15.82 -9.18 -5.15
N ASP A 167 -14.64 -8.76 -5.61
CA ASP A 167 -14.17 -8.91 -6.99
C ASP A 167 -13.68 -10.34 -7.31
N ARG A 168 -13.91 -11.30 -6.42
CA ARG A 168 -13.49 -12.71 -6.55
C ARG A 168 -11.99 -12.89 -6.76
N ALA A 169 -11.16 -11.91 -6.35
CA ALA A 169 -9.72 -12.06 -6.35
C ALA A 169 -9.26 -12.90 -5.16
N ALA A 170 -8.29 -13.77 -5.40
CA ALA A 170 -7.68 -14.56 -4.33
C ALA A 170 -6.69 -13.69 -3.54
N VAL A 171 -6.92 -13.53 -2.23
CA VAL A 171 -6.08 -12.74 -1.33
C VAL A 171 -5.81 -13.48 -0.02
N SER A 172 -4.68 -13.16 0.61
CA SER A 172 -4.36 -13.65 1.96
C SER A 172 -5.10 -12.85 3.03
N LEU A 173 -5.14 -13.38 4.25
CA LEU A 173 -5.39 -12.55 5.44
C LEU A 173 -4.25 -11.53 5.61
N PRO A 174 -4.49 -10.39 6.28
CA PRO A 174 -3.46 -9.41 6.58
C PRO A 174 -2.29 -9.99 7.38
N TYR A 175 -1.09 -9.58 7.02
CA TYR A 175 0.13 -9.81 7.78
C TYR A 175 0.55 -8.48 8.41
N PHE A 176 0.37 -8.35 9.72
CA PHE A 176 0.85 -7.20 10.47
C PHE A 176 2.35 -7.36 10.73
N ILE A 177 3.13 -6.31 10.54
CA ILE A 177 4.60 -6.37 10.65
C ILE A 177 5.02 -5.62 11.91
N PRO A 178 5.32 -6.34 13.02
CA PRO A 178 5.78 -5.70 14.25
C PRO A 178 7.16 -5.07 14.06
N ALA A 179 7.41 -3.95 14.73
CA ALA A 179 8.71 -3.29 14.78
C ALA A 179 9.05 -2.91 16.22
N PRO A 180 10.29 -3.15 16.68
CA PRO A 180 10.71 -2.76 18.02
C PRO A 180 11.08 -1.27 18.14
N PHE A 181 10.79 -0.47 17.13
CA PHE A 181 11.12 0.96 17.01
C PHE A 181 10.00 1.74 16.33
N GLY A 182 10.12 3.07 16.34
CA GLY A 182 9.14 3.97 15.70
C GLY A 182 7.75 3.81 16.32
N PHE A 183 6.74 3.53 15.49
CA PHE A 183 5.36 3.37 15.92
C PHE A 183 5.02 1.97 16.44
N GLY A 184 6.00 1.08 16.59
CA GLY A 184 5.78 -0.32 17.00
C GLY A 184 5.35 -1.23 15.84
N THR A 185 5.21 -0.70 14.64
CA THR A 185 4.85 -1.45 13.44
C THR A 185 5.45 -0.81 12.18
N LEU A 186 5.71 -1.63 11.18
CA LEU A 186 6.01 -1.21 9.81
C LEU A 186 4.75 -1.22 8.91
N GLY A 187 3.56 -1.36 9.50
CA GLY A 187 2.30 -1.47 8.80
C GLY A 187 1.79 -2.90 8.68
N ALA A 188 0.90 -3.11 7.74
CA ALA A 188 0.38 -4.42 7.41
C ALA A 188 0.30 -4.59 5.89
N ILE A 189 0.24 -5.83 5.42
CA ILE A 189 0.15 -6.13 3.98
C ILE A 189 -0.80 -7.30 3.75
N ILE A 190 -1.57 -7.23 2.65
CA ILE A 190 -2.24 -8.39 2.06
C ILE A 190 -1.47 -8.86 0.83
N LEU A 191 -1.46 -10.16 0.60
CA LEU A 191 -0.84 -10.76 -0.59
C LEU A 191 -1.93 -11.09 -1.60
N MET A 192 -1.94 -10.40 -2.75
CA MET A 192 -2.76 -10.79 -3.89
C MET A 192 -2.19 -12.07 -4.51
N ARG A 193 -3.03 -13.10 -4.64
CA ARG A 193 -2.67 -14.42 -5.20
C ARG A 193 -3.13 -14.59 -6.64
N SER A 194 -4.05 -13.74 -7.09
CA SER A 194 -4.49 -13.66 -8.47
C SER A 194 -4.42 -12.20 -8.95
N PRO A 195 -4.17 -11.96 -10.24
CA PRO A 195 -4.32 -10.64 -10.83
C PRO A 195 -5.77 -10.12 -10.66
N ALA A 196 -5.93 -8.80 -10.62
CA ALA A 196 -7.26 -8.17 -10.69
C ALA A 196 -7.91 -8.47 -12.05
N ARG A 197 -9.24 -8.50 -12.10
CA ARG A 197 -9.97 -8.84 -13.34
C ARG A 197 -9.77 -7.79 -14.42
N ASP A 198 -9.97 -6.53 -14.07
CA ASP A 198 -9.88 -5.37 -14.96
C ASP A 198 -9.29 -4.15 -14.22
N ARG A 199 -9.18 -3.03 -14.91
CA ARG A 199 -8.69 -1.77 -14.33
C ARG A 199 -9.60 -1.23 -13.23
N ASN A 200 -10.92 -1.47 -13.31
CA ASN A 200 -11.87 -1.03 -12.29
C ASN A 200 -11.68 -1.84 -11.00
N SER A 201 -11.60 -3.16 -11.09
CA SER A 201 -11.31 -4.04 -9.96
C SER A 201 -9.94 -3.74 -9.32
N LEU A 202 -8.91 -3.51 -10.16
CA LEU A 202 -7.59 -3.13 -9.68
C LEU A 202 -7.64 -1.83 -8.87
N PHE A 203 -8.36 -0.83 -9.39
CA PHE A 203 -8.56 0.47 -8.74
C PHE A 203 -9.34 0.33 -7.44
N ASP A 204 -10.47 -0.37 -7.46
CA ASP A 204 -11.34 -0.54 -6.29
C ASP A 204 -10.60 -1.22 -5.14
N ILE A 205 -9.86 -2.29 -5.42
CA ILE A 205 -9.04 -2.97 -4.43
C ILE A 205 -7.98 -2.03 -3.88
N ALA A 206 -7.28 -1.28 -4.74
CA ALA A 206 -6.19 -0.40 -4.33
C ALA A 206 -6.67 0.82 -3.52
N ALA A 207 -7.80 1.43 -3.89
CA ALA A 207 -8.32 2.61 -3.21
C ALA A 207 -9.07 2.30 -1.91
N ALA A 208 -9.65 1.09 -1.80
CA ALA A 208 -10.47 0.70 -0.65
C ALA A 208 -9.72 0.75 0.67
N GLY A 209 -8.45 0.29 0.71
CA GLY A 209 -7.63 0.32 1.93
C GLY A 209 -7.38 1.73 2.44
N PRO A 210 -6.71 2.59 1.66
CA PRO A 210 -6.45 3.98 2.03
C PRO A 210 -7.71 4.73 2.46
N LEU A 211 -8.81 4.63 1.71
CA LEU A 211 -10.06 5.31 2.03
C LEU A 211 -10.72 4.77 3.30
N ALA A 212 -10.69 3.46 3.52
CA ALA A 212 -11.23 2.85 4.73
C ALA A 212 -10.38 3.21 5.96
N GLY A 213 -9.05 3.19 5.86
CA GLY A 213 -8.15 3.66 6.92
C GLY A 213 -8.36 5.13 7.26
N LEU A 214 -8.53 5.99 6.26
CA LEU A 214 -8.83 7.41 6.45
C LEU A 214 -10.19 7.65 7.12
N ALA A 215 -11.20 6.81 6.85
CA ALA A 215 -12.49 6.89 7.53
C ALA A 215 -12.40 6.66 9.05
N VAL A 216 -11.33 6.00 9.53
CA VAL A 216 -11.01 5.87 10.96
C VAL A 216 -10.06 6.98 11.42
N ALA A 217 -9.06 7.32 10.62
CA ALA A 217 -8.04 8.31 10.99
C ALA A 217 -8.61 9.72 11.15
N PHE A 218 -9.57 10.14 10.30
CA PHE A 218 -10.21 11.46 10.43
C PHE A 218 -10.98 11.63 11.75
N PRO A 219 -11.92 10.77 12.16
CA PRO A 219 -12.52 10.88 13.48
C PRO A 219 -11.49 10.83 14.61
N ALA A 220 -10.47 9.99 14.49
CA ALA A 220 -9.43 9.86 15.50
C ALA A 220 -8.61 11.14 15.68
N ILE A 221 -8.22 11.83 14.60
CA ILE A 221 -7.49 13.10 14.72
C ILE A 221 -8.35 14.19 15.33
N PHE A 222 -9.65 14.28 14.98
CA PHE A 222 -10.56 15.25 15.59
C PHE A 222 -10.74 15.03 17.08
N LEU A 223 -10.97 13.79 17.51
CA LEU A 223 -11.09 13.43 18.93
C LEU A 223 -9.76 13.64 19.66
N GLY A 224 -8.65 13.22 19.05
CA GLY A 224 -7.31 13.41 19.60
C GLY A 224 -6.97 14.89 19.79
N LEU A 225 -7.24 15.75 18.83
CA LEU A 225 -7.03 17.20 18.93
C LEU A 225 -7.99 17.84 19.97
N ALA A 226 -9.21 17.31 20.13
CA ALA A 226 -10.13 17.80 21.17
C ALA A 226 -9.58 17.57 22.58
N TRP A 227 -8.79 16.51 22.79
CA TRP A 227 -8.11 16.18 24.05
C TRP A 227 -6.65 16.67 24.13
N SER A 228 -6.14 17.31 23.11
CA SER A 228 -4.82 17.94 23.06
C SER A 228 -4.88 19.33 23.74
N SER A 229 -3.71 19.84 24.14
CA SER A 229 -3.60 21.12 24.83
C SER A 229 -2.38 21.93 24.38
N VAL A 230 -2.45 23.26 24.49
CA VAL A 230 -1.31 24.14 24.29
C VAL A 230 -0.64 24.35 25.64
N VAL A 231 0.66 24.01 25.72
CA VAL A 231 1.43 24.04 26.95
C VAL A 231 2.70 24.88 26.76
N PRO A 232 3.28 25.44 27.83
CA PRO A 232 4.59 26.08 27.74
C PRO A 232 5.66 25.13 27.22
N MET A 233 6.58 25.62 26.38
CA MET A 233 7.69 24.82 25.87
C MET A 233 8.62 24.39 27.01
N PRO A 234 8.96 23.08 27.14
CA PRO A 234 9.81 22.61 28.20
C PRO A 234 11.25 23.11 28.05
N PRO A 235 11.94 23.44 29.16
CA PRO A 235 13.35 23.77 29.10
C PRO A 235 14.15 22.52 28.66
N GLY A 236 15.01 22.67 27.65
CA GLY A 236 15.87 21.56 27.16
C GLY A 236 15.45 20.99 25.80
N GLY A 237 14.42 21.54 25.19
CA GLY A 237 13.93 21.08 23.89
C GLY A 237 12.96 19.90 23.96
N TYR A 238 12.38 19.56 22.84
CA TYR A 238 11.43 18.46 22.68
C TYR A 238 11.54 17.89 21.27
N THR A 239 11.10 16.65 21.12
CA THR A 239 10.96 16.02 19.82
C THR A 239 9.48 16.06 19.42
N ALA A 240 9.19 16.60 18.27
CA ALA A 240 7.84 16.68 17.74
C ALA A 240 7.72 16.00 16.36
N PHE A 241 6.53 15.53 16.05
CA PHE A 241 6.22 15.11 14.71
C PHE A 241 6.05 16.33 13.80
N GLY A 242 6.59 16.23 12.59
CA GLY A 242 6.45 17.29 11.61
C GLY A 242 5.03 17.35 11.05
N ASP A 243 4.54 18.54 10.84
CA ASP A 243 3.21 18.75 10.28
C ASP A 243 3.17 18.52 8.78
N SER A 244 2.14 17.80 8.33
CA SER A 244 1.70 17.83 6.94
C SER A 244 0.74 19.02 6.73
N ALA A 245 0.47 19.38 5.47
CA ALA A 245 -0.51 20.41 5.18
C ALA A 245 -1.88 20.10 5.80
N LEU A 246 -2.26 18.82 5.85
CA LEU A 246 -3.50 18.37 6.46
C LEU A 246 -3.47 18.54 7.98
N THR A 247 -2.46 18.00 8.67
CA THR A 247 -2.38 18.03 10.13
C THR A 247 -2.20 19.43 10.65
N TRP A 248 -1.38 20.25 10.00
CA TRP A 248 -1.23 21.66 10.30
C TRP A 248 -2.57 22.42 10.20
N THR A 249 -3.31 22.19 9.10
CA THR A 249 -4.62 22.85 8.91
C THR A 249 -5.60 22.46 10.01
N LEU A 250 -5.68 21.18 10.36
CA LEU A 250 -6.58 20.69 11.41
C LEU A 250 -6.20 21.25 12.80
N ALA A 251 -4.90 21.30 13.13
CA ALA A 251 -4.42 21.89 14.37
C ALA A 251 -4.69 23.39 14.41
N TYR A 252 -4.45 24.11 13.32
CA TYR A 252 -4.71 25.54 13.22
C TYR A 252 -6.21 25.88 13.35
N LEU A 253 -7.09 25.09 12.74
CA LEU A 253 -8.54 25.28 12.87
C LEU A 253 -9.03 25.05 14.31
N ARG A 254 -8.35 24.19 15.08
CA ARG A 254 -8.75 23.87 16.47
C ARG A 254 -8.18 24.84 17.49
N PHE A 255 -6.91 25.25 17.34
CA PHE A 255 -6.18 26.01 18.37
C PHE A 255 -5.83 27.43 17.92
N GLY A 256 -5.95 27.76 16.63
CA GLY A 256 -5.43 29.00 16.09
C GLY A 256 -3.89 29.07 16.08
N PRO A 257 -3.31 30.27 15.97
CA PRO A 257 -1.87 30.44 16.03
C PRO A 257 -1.38 30.18 17.46
N ILE A 258 -0.37 29.31 17.60
CA ILE A 258 0.24 28.99 18.89
C ILE A 258 1.19 30.15 19.30
N PRO A 259 1.05 30.71 20.52
CA PRO A 259 1.88 31.80 20.98
C PRO A 259 3.37 31.40 21.07
N PRO A 260 4.31 32.36 20.87
CA PRO A 260 5.74 32.11 21.12
C PRO A 260 6.01 31.59 22.53
N GLY A 261 6.86 30.55 22.64
CA GLY A 261 7.17 29.90 23.91
C GLY A 261 6.16 28.82 24.34
N TYR A 262 5.17 28.54 23.51
CA TYR A 262 4.21 27.45 23.70
C TYR A 262 4.32 26.42 22.58
N MET A 263 3.87 25.21 22.87
CA MET A 263 3.78 24.11 21.91
C MET A 263 2.43 23.41 21.99
N LEU A 264 2.03 22.77 20.89
CA LEU A 264 0.89 21.87 20.92
C LEU A 264 1.31 20.53 21.49
N PHE A 265 0.74 20.17 22.62
CA PHE A 265 0.90 18.87 23.24
C PHE A 265 -0.23 17.96 22.81
N THR A 266 0.06 17.01 21.92
CA THR A 266 -0.93 16.12 21.29
C THR A 266 -1.31 14.96 22.19
N HIS A 267 -2.61 14.60 22.19
CA HIS A 267 -3.08 13.37 22.79
C HIS A 267 -2.60 12.14 21.98
N PRO A 268 -2.24 11.00 22.60
CA PRO A 268 -1.73 9.82 21.88
C PRO A 268 -2.64 9.30 20.74
N MET A 269 -3.93 9.56 20.81
CA MET A 269 -4.87 9.27 19.71
C MET A 269 -4.59 10.16 18.48
N ALA A 270 -4.24 11.44 18.68
CA ALA A 270 -3.86 12.34 17.59
C ALA A 270 -2.54 11.92 16.96
N ASP A 271 -1.56 11.50 17.77
CA ASP A 271 -0.26 10.99 17.32
C ASP A 271 -0.44 9.70 16.50
N ALA A 272 -1.33 8.81 16.93
CA ALA A 272 -1.67 7.60 16.19
C ALA A 272 -2.38 7.90 14.87
N ALA A 273 -3.27 8.89 14.84
CA ALA A 273 -3.93 9.33 13.60
C ALA A 273 -2.94 9.97 12.62
N TRP A 274 -2.00 10.77 13.15
CA TRP A 274 -0.89 11.32 12.37
C TRP A 274 -0.03 10.19 11.76
N ALA A 275 0.35 9.19 12.57
CA ALA A 275 1.07 8.02 12.07
C ALA A 275 0.25 7.27 11.00
N GLY A 276 -1.05 7.15 11.18
CA GLY A 276 -1.97 6.58 10.20
C GLY A 276 -2.01 7.35 8.88
N PHE A 277 -2.01 8.69 8.93
CA PHE A 277 -1.91 9.53 7.72
C PHE A 277 -0.57 9.33 7.02
N LEU A 278 0.54 9.28 7.77
CA LEU A 278 1.86 9.02 7.20
C LEU A 278 1.93 7.66 6.49
N VAL A 279 1.47 6.59 7.14
CA VAL A 279 1.45 5.24 6.54
C VAL A 279 0.56 5.23 5.30
N THR A 280 -0.61 5.87 5.34
CA THR A 280 -1.50 5.99 4.18
C THR A 280 -0.85 6.79 3.05
N ALA A 281 -0.15 7.89 3.35
CA ALA A 281 0.59 8.67 2.37
C ALA A 281 1.70 7.82 1.70
N LEU A 282 2.46 7.04 2.50
CA LEU A 282 3.48 6.13 1.96
C LEU A 282 2.88 5.07 1.03
N ASN A 283 1.71 4.51 1.37
CA ASN A 283 1.00 3.56 0.53
C ASN A 283 0.44 4.20 -0.75
N LEU A 284 0.10 5.49 -0.73
CA LEU A 284 -0.42 6.22 -1.87
C LEU A 284 0.66 6.72 -2.85
N PHE A 285 1.95 6.52 -2.59
CA PHE A 285 2.98 6.84 -3.59
C PHE A 285 2.70 6.11 -4.91
N PRO A 286 2.71 6.82 -6.06
CA PRO A 286 2.34 6.25 -7.36
C PRO A 286 3.49 5.40 -7.95
N VAL A 287 4.00 4.42 -7.18
CA VAL A 287 5.18 3.62 -7.53
C VAL A 287 4.89 2.13 -7.35
N GLY A 288 5.24 1.34 -8.34
CA GLY A 288 5.28 -0.12 -8.32
C GLY A 288 3.98 -0.78 -7.84
N GLN A 289 4.08 -1.58 -6.78
CA GLN A 289 2.95 -2.35 -6.24
C GLN A 289 2.25 -1.71 -5.02
N LEU A 290 2.68 -0.51 -4.61
CA LEU A 290 1.96 0.28 -3.61
C LEU A 290 0.53 0.58 -4.10
N ASP A 291 -0.36 0.91 -3.20
CA ASP A 291 -1.76 1.22 -3.57
C ASP A 291 -1.83 2.40 -4.54
N GLY A 292 -1.06 3.46 -4.30
CA GLY A 292 -0.91 4.57 -5.23
C GLY A 292 -0.31 4.15 -6.58
N GLY A 293 0.59 3.15 -6.60
CA GLY A 293 1.12 2.57 -7.84
C GLY A 293 0.05 1.86 -8.65
N ARG A 294 -0.84 1.09 -7.99
CA ARG A 294 -2.00 0.43 -8.61
C ARG A 294 -3.03 1.44 -9.10
N ILE A 295 -3.31 2.48 -8.29
CA ILE A 295 -4.17 3.61 -8.68
C ILE A 295 -3.59 4.32 -9.90
N ALA A 296 -2.30 4.64 -9.90
CA ALA A 296 -1.61 5.28 -11.02
C ALA A 296 -1.62 4.39 -12.28
N TYR A 297 -1.48 3.07 -12.14
CA TYR A 297 -1.64 2.15 -13.26
C TYR A 297 -3.07 2.18 -13.82
N ALA A 298 -4.07 2.12 -12.96
CA ALA A 298 -5.47 2.17 -13.39
C ALA A 298 -5.81 3.48 -14.10
N LEU A 299 -5.26 4.62 -13.65
CA LEU A 299 -5.46 5.95 -14.23
C LEU A 299 -4.69 6.16 -15.54
N PHE A 300 -3.40 5.83 -15.56
CA PHE A 300 -2.45 6.25 -16.59
C PHE A 300 -1.88 5.09 -17.42
N GLY A 301 -2.18 3.84 -17.08
CA GLY A 301 -1.77 2.65 -17.81
C GLY A 301 -0.25 2.58 -18.02
N ARG A 302 0.18 2.58 -19.29
CA ARG A 302 1.60 2.47 -19.69
C ARG A 302 2.54 3.52 -19.07
N TYR A 303 2.01 4.67 -18.68
CA TYR A 303 2.82 5.77 -18.10
C TYR A 303 3.17 5.57 -16.63
N HIS A 304 2.57 4.59 -15.92
CA HIS A 304 2.80 4.37 -14.49
C HIS A 304 4.28 4.22 -14.12
N ARG A 305 5.10 3.57 -14.98
CA ARG A 305 6.54 3.42 -14.75
C ARG A 305 7.29 4.75 -14.82
N ALA A 306 6.94 5.61 -15.77
CA ALA A 306 7.51 6.95 -15.88
C ALA A 306 7.12 7.80 -14.68
N ILE A 307 5.85 7.73 -14.24
CA ILE A 307 5.34 8.40 -13.05
C ILE A 307 6.09 7.92 -11.81
N GLY A 308 6.27 6.61 -11.63
CA GLY A 308 7.01 6.05 -10.50
C GLY A 308 8.47 6.53 -10.45
N LYS A 309 9.16 6.55 -11.60
CA LYS A 309 10.52 7.10 -11.69
C LYS A 309 10.54 8.60 -11.38
N ALA A 310 9.59 9.37 -11.92
CA ALA A 310 9.48 10.80 -11.65
C ALA A 310 9.22 11.06 -10.15
N THR A 311 8.38 10.24 -9.50
CA THR A 311 8.14 10.33 -8.05
C THR A 311 9.42 10.11 -7.26
N VAL A 312 10.19 9.06 -7.54
CA VAL A 312 11.46 8.81 -6.85
C VAL A 312 12.47 9.93 -7.11
N SER A 313 12.56 10.42 -8.37
CA SER A 313 13.41 11.57 -8.69
C SER A 313 12.98 12.82 -7.91
N ALA A 314 11.68 13.08 -7.77
CA ALA A 314 11.17 14.19 -6.99
C ALA A 314 11.54 14.07 -5.51
N LEU A 315 11.41 12.87 -4.90
CA LEU A 315 11.84 12.64 -3.52
C LEU A 315 13.33 12.94 -3.31
N LEU A 316 14.19 12.50 -4.24
CA LEU A 316 15.62 12.79 -4.19
C LEU A 316 15.91 14.29 -4.34
N LEU A 317 15.22 14.97 -5.25
CA LEU A 317 15.36 16.43 -5.43
C LEU A 317 14.89 17.20 -4.21
N PHE A 318 13.77 16.79 -3.59
CA PHE A 318 13.31 17.35 -2.32
C PHE A 318 14.31 17.10 -1.19
N GLY A 319 14.92 15.92 -1.14
CA GLY A 319 15.98 15.59 -0.19
C GLY A 319 17.19 16.51 -0.34
N VAL A 320 17.68 16.70 -1.57
CA VAL A 320 18.79 17.62 -1.84
C VAL A 320 18.41 19.07 -1.53
N GLY A 321 17.22 19.51 -1.93
CA GLY A 321 16.73 20.86 -1.64
C GLY A 321 16.60 21.11 -0.13
N SER A 322 16.03 20.16 0.61
CA SER A 322 15.94 20.22 2.08
C SER A 322 17.31 20.26 2.73
N PHE A 323 18.25 19.44 2.26
CA PHE A 323 19.65 19.44 2.75
C PHE A 323 20.30 20.81 2.54
N LEU A 324 20.23 21.38 1.36
CA LEU A 324 20.85 22.67 1.04
C LEU A 324 20.22 23.81 1.85
N TRP A 325 18.90 23.76 2.06
CA TRP A 325 18.20 24.72 2.90
C TRP A 325 18.65 24.64 4.35
N ASN A 326 18.60 23.42 4.93
CA ASN A 326 19.00 23.21 6.32
C ASN A 326 20.49 23.47 6.55
N PHE A 327 21.37 23.16 5.59
CA PHE A 327 22.79 23.45 5.68
C PHE A 327 23.06 24.95 5.80
N ARG A 328 22.31 25.79 5.07
CA ARG A 328 22.40 27.24 5.25
C ARG A 328 21.81 27.70 6.58
N ALA A 329 20.68 27.15 6.98
CA ALA A 329 19.98 27.52 8.21
C ALA A 329 20.78 27.16 9.48
N THR A 330 21.55 26.05 9.46
CA THR A 330 22.41 25.58 10.56
C THR A 330 23.82 26.19 10.56
N GLY A 331 24.08 27.19 9.70
CA GLY A 331 25.40 27.82 9.63
C GLY A 331 26.51 26.91 9.07
N GLY A 332 26.16 25.91 8.27
CA GLY A 332 27.11 24.97 7.64
C GLY A 332 27.27 23.64 8.33
N ASP A 333 26.44 23.30 9.31
CA ASP A 333 26.46 21.97 9.95
C ASP A 333 25.84 20.93 9.00
N ALA A 334 26.74 20.16 8.33
CA ALA A 334 26.35 19.13 7.37
C ALA A 334 25.63 17.94 8.03
N PHE A 335 25.98 17.60 9.29
CA PHE A 335 25.35 16.48 9.99
C PHE A 335 23.90 16.82 10.38
N ALA A 336 23.67 17.98 10.97
CA ALA A 336 22.32 18.45 11.31
C ALA A 336 21.44 18.60 10.06
N ALA A 337 22.00 19.17 8.97
CA ALA A 337 21.30 19.30 7.70
C ALA A 337 20.93 17.95 7.07
N LEU A 338 21.83 16.96 7.14
CA LEU A 338 21.57 15.61 6.64
C LEU A 338 20.50 14.91 7.48
N ALA A 339 20.61 14.99 8.81
CA ALA A 339 19.64 14.37 9.72
C ALA A 339 18.21 14.87 9.44
N SER A 340 18.02 16.19 9.24
CA SER A 340 16.72 16.80 8.95
C SER A 340 16.17 16.45 7.56
N SER A 341 17.03 15.98 6.63
CA SER A 341 16.64 15.67 5.24
C SER A 341 16.62 14.18 4.93
N LEU A 342 17.04 13.36 5.90
CA LEU A 342 17.29 11.91 5.70
C LEU A 342 16.04 11.14 5.30
N ASN A 343 14.86 11.56 5.79
CA ASN A 343 13.58 10.92 5.48
C ASN A 343 13.32 10.82 3.96
N TRP A 344 13.65 11.84 3.18
CA TRP A 344 13.46 11.84 1.73
C TRP A 344 14.31 10.78 1.02
N PHE A 345 15.59 10.68 1.42
CA PHE A 345 16.51 9.69 0.87
C PHE A 345 16.14 8.27 1.29
N VAL A 346 15.71 8.10 2.55
CA VAL A 346 15.23 6.81 3.07
C VAL A 346 14.00 6.35 2.30
N TRP A 347 13.00 7.21 2.09
CA TRP A 347 11.80 6.86 1.32
C TRP A 347 12.13 6.56 -0.14
N ALA A 348 12.95 7.39 -0.80
CA ALA A 348 13.39 7.11 -2.16
C ALA A 348 14.11 5.76 -2.28
N GLY A 349 14.98 5.44 -1.32
CA GLY A 349 15.68 4.16 -1.24
C GLY A 349 14.72 2.98 -1.01
N LEU A 350 13.88 3.04 0.02
CA LEU A 350 12.92 1.98 0.35
C LEU A 350 11.99 1.70 -0.84
N ILE A 351 11.43 2.73 -1.46
CA ILE A 351 10.54 2.59 -2.61
C ILE A 351 11.29 1.96 -3.79
N SER A 352 12.51 2.40 -4.07
CA SER A 352 13.28 1.90 -5.23
C SER A 352 13.71 0.44 -5.07
N PHE A 353 14.18 0.05 -3.87
CA PHE A 353 14.77 -1.27 -3.63
C PHE A 353 13.75 -2.32 -3.21
N LEU A 354 12.75 -1.97 -2.37
CA LEU A 354 11.77 -2.92 -1.85
C LEU A 354 10.54 -3.04 -2.75
N VAL A 355 10.05 -1.93 -3.29
CA VAL A 355 8.81 -1.91 -4.09
C VAL A 355 9.11 -2.11 -5.58
N GLY A 356 10.15 -1.43 -6.08
CA GLY A 356 10.50 -1.43 -7.49
C GLY A 356 9.48 -0.67 -8.35
N PHE A 357 9.65 -0.72 -9.68
CA PHE A 357 8.83 0.03 -10.65
C PHE A 357 7.89 -0.84 -11.48
N HIS A 358 7.81 -2.15 -11.16
CA HIS A 358 6.99 -3.08 -11.91
C HIS A 358 5.64 -3.28 -11.23
N HIS A 359 4.60 -3.35 -12.05
CA HIS A 359 3.24 -3.67 -11.63
C HIS A 359 2.73 -4.89 -12.40
N THR A 360 2.00 -5.76 -11.72
CA THR A 360 1.30 -6.87 -12.38
C THR A 360 0.00 -6.33 -12.99
N PRO A 361 -0.11 -6.32 -14.32
CA PRO A 361 -1.30 -5.76 -14.97
C PRO A 361 -2.54 -6.64 -14.72
N PRO A 362 -3.78 -6.08 -14.79
CA PRO A 362 -5.02 -6.83 -14.64
C PRO A 362 -5.20 -7.82 -15.80
N LEU A 363 -6.15 -8.75 -15.70
CA LEU A 363 -6.44 -9.70 -16.78
C LEU A 363 -6.98 -8.99 -18.03
N ASP A 364 -7.94 -8.07 -17.87
CA ASP A 364 -8.42 -7.18 -18.91
C ASP A 364 -7.79 -5.77 -18.73
N ASP A 365 -6.88 -5.43 -19.63
CA ASP A 365 -6.25 -4.12 -19.69
C ASP A 365 -6.85 -3.23 -20.81
N LEU A 366 -7.89 -3.71 -21.50
CA LEU A 366 -8.55 -3.00 -22.59
C LEU A 366 -9.69 -2.10 -22.07
N SER A 367 -10.44 -2.60 -21.09
CA SER A 367 -11.59 -1.88 -20.53
C SER A 367 -11.14 -0.61 -19.82
N PRO A 368 -11.72 0.56 -20.14
CA PRO A 368 -11.32 1.82 -19.54
C PRO A 368 -11.79 1.93 -18.09
N LEU A 369 -11.04 2.71 -17.29
CA LEU A 369 -11.45 3.09 -15.95
C LEU A 369 -12.67 4.02 -15.99
N SER A 370 -13.69 3.74 -15.18
CA SER A 370 -14.92 4.54 -15.14
C SER A 370 -14.67 5.99 -14.65
N PRO A 371 -15.46 6.99 -15.08
CA PRO A 371 -15.25 8.40 -14.75
C PRO A 371 -15.27 8.67 -13.24
N GLY A 372 -16.20 8.06 -12.49
CA GLY A 372 -16.25 8.23 -11.03
C GLY A 372 -14.97 7.75 -10.33
N ARG A 373 -14.41 6.59 -10.77
CA ARG A 373 -13.14 6.08 -10.25
C ARG A 373 -11.96 6.96 -10.60
N ARG A 374 -11.96 7.61 -11.77
CA ARG A 374 -10.93 8.60 -12.12
C ARG A 374 -10.92 9.77 -11.14
N LEU A 375 -12.11 10.28 -10.80
CA LEU A 375 -12.23 11.37 -9.81
C LEU A 375 -11.69 10.94 -8.45
N VAL A 376 -12.10 9.77 -7.94
CA VAL A 376 -11.60 9.22 -6.67
C VAL A 376 -10.08 9.01 -6.70
N GLY A 377 -9.54 8.58 -7.83
CA GLY A 377 -8.09 8.41 -8.00
C GLY A 377 -7.33 9.74 -7.92
N VAL A 378 -7.88 10.80 -8.50
CA VAL A 378 -7.31 12.16 -8.36
C VAL A 378 -7.37 12.61 -6.89
N VAL A 379 -8.49 12.37 -6.20
CA VAL A 379 -8.62 12.67 -4.76
C VAL A 379 -7.56 11.92 -3.95
N CYS A 380 -7.32 10.64 -4.21
CA CYS A 380 -6.25 9.87 -3.54
C CYS A 380 -4.86 10.50 -3.75
N LEU A 381 -4.55 10.97 -4.97
CA LEU A 381 -3.28 11.64 -5.25
C LEU A 381 -3.18 13.02 -4.56
N VAL A 382 -4.27 13.76 -4.45
CA VAL A 382 -4.32 15.02 -3.68
C VAL A 382 -4.11 14.75 -2.20
N LEU A 383 -4.78 13.73 -1.64
CA LEU A 383 -4.62 13.32 -0.24
C LEU A 383 -3.17 12.91 0.07
N LEU A 384 -2.49 12.20 -0.84
CA LEU A 384 -1.07 11.92 -0.70
C LEU A 384 -0.26 13.20 -0.42
N VAL A 385 -0.46 14.24 -1.25
CA VAL A 385 0.28 15.51 -1.10
C VAL A 385 -0.06 16.22 0.20
N LEU A 386 -1.32 16.21 0.59
CA LEU A 386 -1.79 16.87 1.81
C LEU A 386 -1.31 16.16 3.10
N MET A 387 -1.16 14.85 3.07
CA MET A 387 -0.77 14.04 4.22
C MET A 387 0.75 13.86 4.37
N LEU A 388 1.54 14.22 3.36
CA LEU A 388 2.99 14.01 3.39
C LEU A 388 3.68 15.12 4.19
N PRO A 389 4.29 14.83 5.37
CA PRO A 389 5.02 15.84 6.12
C PRO A 389 6.37 16.11 5.46
N PRO A 390 6.79 17.38 5.29
CA PRO A 390 8.10 17.74 4.76
C PRO A 390 9.27 17.23 5.61
N VAL A 391 9.08 17.23 6.91
CA VAL A 391 9.99 16.65 7.91
C VAL A 391 9.15 15.72 8.79
N VAL A 392 9.67 14.54 9.12
CA VAL A 392 8.90 13.55 9.92
C VAL A 392 9.05 13.82 11.42
N ILE A 393 10.24 14.21 11.85
CA ILE A 393 10.59 14.46 13.26
C ILE A 393 11.47 15.71 13.30
N HIS A 394 11.18 16.62 14.23
CA HIS A 394 11.97 17.81 14.52
C HIS A 394 12.76 17.65 15.81
#